data_c66b1becb21a8057e69874ee522e17e2
#
_entry.id   c66b1becb21a8057e69874ee522e17e2
#
_cell.length_a   1.000
_cell.length_b   1.000
_cell.length_c   1.000
_cell.angle_alpha   90.00
_cell.angle_beta   90.00
_cell.angle_gamma   90.00
#
_symmetry.space_group_name_H-M   'P 1'
#
loop_
_entity.id
_entity.type
_entity.pdbx_description
1 polymer ?
#
loop_
_entity_poly.entity_id
_entity_poly.type
_entity_poly.pdbx_seq_one_letter_code
_entity_poly.pdbx_strand_id
1 'polypeptide(L)'
;IFKNEAINFRFSLGTELENRGEYLPSFKTSIWSAYSLIHNPEIIKQIHIDNIEAGADVITTSNYQATPELLKREPTAPPYEDLAKRSLELCKEAVIKTGSDTKIAGCYPPIHVTFRPDLSSKEKTLRKFYETLGSIYNNEVDVIICETMASIYEGTIAASTAKKYSDIVWLSWTTRGNKLNRLPSTELLDLAIEEGLKLDIDCQLVNCVHADTASLAIDKLTKEKTFGIYANSSIYKKNQLEGFVSDSDEWHYHNHQPIKPDQYKDFVVQWIEKGASVVGGCCRTTTEHIKEIK
;
A
#
# COMPACT_ATOMS: atom_id res chain seq x y z
N ILE A 1 1.70 -2.35 20.96
CA ILE A 1 0.40 -2.09 20.31
C ILE A 1 -0.15 -3.37 19.70
N PHE A 2 0.67 -4.22 19.10
CA PHE A 2 0.26 -5.48 18.49
C PHE A 2 0.63 -6.67 19.38
N LYS A 3 -0.30 -7.61 19.57
CA LYS A 3 -0.10 -8.84 20.34
C LYS A 3 0.77 -9.82 19.53
N ASN A 4 1.32 -10.87 20.14
CA ASN A 4 2.27 -11.86 19.55
C ASN A 4 1.76 -12.67 18.33
N GLU A 5 0.70 -12.27 17.67
CA GLU A 5 0.14 -12.90 16.47
C GLU A 5 0.43 -12.01 15.25
N ALA A 6 0.52 -12.60 14.07
CA ALA A 6 0.71 -11.84 12.82
C ALA A 6 -0.47 -10.89 12.60
N ILE A 7 -0.15 -9.63 12.25
CA ILE A 7 -1.13 -8.59 11.97
C ILE A 7 -1.75 -8.84 10.61
N ASN A 8 -3.07 -8.93 10.57
CA ASN A 8 -3.82 -9.03 9.33
C ASN A 8 -4.08 -7.62 8.78
N PHE A 9 -3.27 -7.23 7.81
CA PHE A 9 -3.35 -5.90 7.19
C PHE A 9 -4.41 -5.88 6.08
N ARG A 10 -5.08 -4.76 5.89
CA ARG A 10 -6.16 -4.54 4.91
C ARG A 10 -5.89 -5.09 3.51
N PHE A 11 -6.94 -5.20 2.69
CA PHE A 11 -6.88 -5.64 1.29
C PHE A 11 -7.26 -4.53 0.30
N SER A 12 -7.20 -4.82 -0.99
CA SER A 12 -7.20 -3.84 -2.08
C SER A 12 -8.50 -3.02 -2.19
N LEU A 13 -8.42 -1.72 -1.93
CA LEU A 13 -9.52 -0.80 -2.17
C LEU A 13 -9.97 -0.80 -3.65
N GLY A 14 -9.03 -0.70 -4.60
CA GLY A 14 -9.35 -0.65 -6.03
C GLY A 14 -10.10 -1.89 -6.51
N THR A 15 -9.68 -3.07 -6.09
CA THR A 15 -10.36 -4.33 -6.44
C THR A 15 -11.79 -4.39 -5.88
N GLU A 16 -11.98 -3.94 -4.64
CA GLU A 16 -13.31 -3.89 -4.03
C GLU A 16 -14.23 -2.89 -4.73
N LEU A 17 -13.72 -1.74 -5.14
CA LEU A 17 -14.47 -0.76 -5.93
C LEU A 17 -14.90 -1.35 -7.27
N GLU A 18 -13.99 -1.99 -8.01
CA GLU A 18 -14.29 -2.67 -9.28
C GLU A 18 -15.36 -3.75 -9.11
N ASN A 19 -15.23 -4.62 -8.10
CA ASN A 19 -16.18 -5.69 -7.81
C ASN A 19 -17.58 -5.17 -7.47
N ARG A 20 -17.69 -3.96 -6.95
CA ARG A 20 -18.96 -3.29 -6.63
C ARG A 20 -19.52 -2.47 -7.79
N GLY A 21 -18.85 -2.50 -8.95
CA GLY A 21 -19.30 -1.79 -10.17
C GLY A 21 -19.02 -0.30 -10.17
N GLU A 22 -18.16 0.21 -9.27
CA GLU A 22 -17.73 1.60 -9.27
C GLU A 22 -16.91 1.92 -10.51
N TYR A 23 -17.13 3.11 -11.05
CA TYR A 23 -16.31 3.62 -12.14
C TYR A 23 -14.93 4.01 -11.61
N LEU A 24 -13.91 3.36 -12.12
CA LEU A 24 -12.50 3.71 -11.86
C LEU A 24 -11.85 4.21 -13.15
N PRO A 25 -11.48 5.49 -13.23
CA PRO A 25 -10.73 6.00 -14.37
C PRO A 25 -9.34 5.36 -14.41
N SER A 26 -8.67 5.48 -15.56
CA SER A 26 -7.38 4.86 -15.79
C SER A 26 -6.36 5.19 -14.70
N PHE A 27 -5.76 4.16 -14.10
CA PHE A 27 -4.62 4.29 -13.19
C PHE A 27 -3.42 5.02 -13.82
N LYS A 28 -3.21 4.82 -15.13
CA LYS A 28 -2.08 5.39 -15.86
C LYS A 28 -2.27 6.88 -16.19
N THR A 29 -3.49 7.28 -16.53
CA THR A 29 -3.76 8.62 -17.08
C THR A 29 -4.70 9.50 -16.24
N SER A 30 -5.27 8.97 -15.15
CA SER A 30 -6.17 9.70 -14.27
C SER A 30 -5.86 9.38 -12.78
N ILE A 31 -6.84 9.53 -11.91
CA ILE A 31 -6.71 9.43 -10.45
C ILE A 31 -7.27 8.12 -9.84
N TRP A 32 -7.65 7.17 -10.69
CA TRP A 32 -8.10 5.83 -10.32
C TRP A 32 -9.01 5.80 -9.06
N SER A 33 -8.57 5.14 -7.97
CA SER A 33 -9.38 4.97 -6.75
C SER A 33 -9.67 6.28 -6.01
N ALA A 34 -8.89 7.35 -6.22
CA ALA A 34 -9.20 8.66 -5.66
C ALA A 34 -10.46 9.28 -6.29
N TYR A 35 -10.89 8.80 -7.47
CA TYR A 35 -12.16 9.19 -8.07
C TYR A 35 -13.35 8.86 -7.15
N SER A 36 -13.38 7.64 -6.59
CA SER A 36 -14.45 7.26 -5.65
C SER A 36 -14.36 8.03 -4.33
N LEU A 37 -13.16 8.42 -3.89
CA LEU A 37 -13.01 9.28 -2.70
C LEU A 37 -13.68 10.66 -2.89
N ILE A 38 -13.68 11.17 -4.12
CA ILE A 38 -14.31 12.45 -4.48
C ILE A 38 -15.83 12.28 -4.70
N HIS A 39 -16.25 11.26 -5.46
CA HIS A 39 -17.61 11.18 -6.00
C HIS A 39 -18.53 10.23 -5.21
N ASN A 40 -17.99 9.22 -4.54
CA ASN A 40 -18.75 8.24 -3.76
C ASN A 40 -18.00 7.80 -2.49
N PRO A 41 -17.70 8.71 -1.54
CA PRO A 41 -16.94 8.37 -0.34
C PRO A 41 -17.60 7.31 0.55
N GLU A 42 -18.94 7.21 0.52
CA GLU A 42 -19.68 6.23 1.32
C GLU A 42 -19.35 4.78 0.95
N ILE A 43 -19.07 4.48 -0.33
CA ILE A 43 -18.64 3.15 -0.74
C ILE A 43 -17.27 2.78 -0.13
N ILE A 44 -16.37 3.77 -0.01
CA ILE A 44 -15.06 3.56 0.63
C ILE A 44 -15.24 3.24 2.12
N LYS A 45 -16.10 3.98 2.81
CA LYS A 45 -16.44 3.68 4.21
C LYS A 45 -17.00 2.27 4.35
N GLN A 46 -17.90 1.86 3.48
CA GLN A 46 -18.45 0.51 3.51
C GLN A 46 -17.37 -0.56 3.28
N ILE A 47 -16.42 -0.32 2.37
CA ILE A 47 -15.29 -1.22 2.15
C ILE A 47 -14.42 -1.33 3.42
N HIS A 48 -14.19 -0.23 4.14
CA HIS A 48 -13.48 -0.29 5.41
C HIS A 48 -14.25 -1.10 6.47
N ILE A 49 -15.56 -0.91 6.57
CA ILE A 49 -16.42 -1.71 7.47
C ILE A 49 -16.29 -3.20 7.13
N ASP A 50 -16.45 -3.55 5.87
CA ASP A 50 -16.39 -4.95 5.42
C ASP A 50 -15.01 -5.60 5.67
N ASN A 51 -13.92 -4.82 5.51
CA ASN A 51 -12.57 -5.28 5.86
C ASN A 51 -12.43 -5.54 7.37
N ILE A 52 -12.95 -4.66 8.20
CA ILE A 52 -12.93 -4.81 9.66
C ILE A 52 -13.75 -6.05 10.07
N GLU A 53 -14.96 -6.19 9.56
CA GLU A 53 -15.84 -7.33 9.84
C GLU A 53 -15.25 -8.66 9.34
N ALA A 54 -14.49 -8.61 8.25
CA ALA A 54 -13.75 -9.77 7.75
C ALA A 54 -12.55 -10.17 8.64
N GLY A 55 -12.08 -9.25 9.50
CA GLY A 55 -11.03 -9.51 10.48
C GLY A 55 -9.71 -8.80 10.22
N ALA A 56 -9.71 -7.67 9.52
CA ALA A 56 -8.53 -6.83 9.40
C ALA A 56 -8.18 -6.18 10.75
N ASP A 57 -6.94 -6.34 11.20
CA ASP A 57 -6.41 -5.67 12.39
C ASP A 57 -6.02 -4.23 12.12
N VAL A 58 -5.69 -3.91 10.87
CA VAL A 58 -5.29 -2.57 10.42
C VAL A 58 -5.94 -2.24 9.09
N ILE A 59 -6.60 -1.09 9.01
CA ILE A 59 -7.08 -0.47 7.76
C ILE A 59 -6.25 0.76 7.40
N THR A 60 -6.24 1.17 6.14
CA THR A 60 -5.39 2.28 5.66
C THR A 60 -6.23 3.39 5.05
N THR A 61 -5.85 4.65 5.27
CA THR A 61 -6.48 5.79 4.61
C THR A 61 -6.44 5.67 3.09
N SER A 62 -7.53 6.07 2.43
CA SER A 62 -7.80 5.81 1.01
C SER A 62 -7.25 6.87 0.05
N ASN A 63 -6.23 7.62 0.47
CA ASN A 63 -5.65 8.74 -0.28
C ASN A 63 -4.52 8.33 -1.24
N TYR A 64 -4.33 7.05 -1.53
CA TYR A 64 -3.18 6.55 -2.30
C TYR A 64 -2.97 7.27 -3.65
N GLN A 65 -4.04 7.55 -4.40
CA GLN A 65 -3.98 8.27 -5.68
C GLN A 65 -4.34 9.77 -5.55
N ALA A 66 -4.65 10.25 -4.36
CA ALA A 66 -4.96 11.65 -4.10
C ALA A 66 -3.69 12.45 -3.78
N THR A 67 -2.79 12.57 -4.75
CA THR A 67 -1.53 13.31 -4.59
C THR A 67 -1.54 14.61 -5.40
N PRO A 68 -0.74 15.63 -5.03
CA PRO A 68 -0.73 16.90 -5.75
C PRO A 68 -0.33 16.74 -7.23
N GLU A 69 0.50 15.74 -7.56
CA GLU A 69 0.93 15.51 -8.94
C GLU A 69 -0.15 14.82 -9.78
N LEU A 70 -0.88 13.88 -9.19
CA LEU A 70 -1.94 13.15 -9.91
C LEU A 70 -3.21 13.98 -10.04
N LEU A 71 -3.57 14.78 -9.04
CA LEU A 71 -4.75 15.62 -9.07
C LEU A 71 -4.68 16.75 -10.13
N LYS A 72 -3.50 17.07 -10.66
CA LYS A 72 -3.39 17.95 -11.85
C LYS A 72 -4.15 17.43 -13.06
N ARG A 73 -4.46 16.13 -13.08
CA ARG A 73 -5.23 15.47 -14.15
C ARG A 73 -6.75 15.65 -14.01
N GLU A 74 -7.19 16.12 -12.85
CA GLU A 74 -8.60 16.37 -12.50
C GLU A 74 -8.73 17.80 -11.95
N PRO A 75 -8.82 18.82 -12.82
CA PRO A 75 -8.76 20.22 -12.38
C PRO A 75 -9.88 20.65 -11.42
N THR A 76 -10.96 19.88 -11.35
CA THR A 76 -12.09 20.12 -10.45
C THR A 76 -11.99 19.36 -9.12
N ALA A 77 -10.94 18.55 -8.95
CA ALA A 77 -10.73 17.81 -7.70
C ALA A 77 -10.43 18.77 -6.53
N PRO A 78 -10.91 18.44 -5.31
CA PRO A 78 -10.49 19.13 -4.11
C PRO A 78 -8.96 19.06 -3.89
N PRO A 79 -8.37 19.96 -3.11
CA PRO A 79 -6.99 19.83 -2.68
C PRO A 79 -6.67 18.47 -2.06
N TYR A 80 -5.46 17.94 -2.29
CA TYR A 80 -5.07 16.64 -1.75
C TYR A 80 -5.12 16.59 -0.22
N GLU A 81 -4.91 17.71 0.44
CA GLU A 81 -5.03 17.85 1.90
C GLU A 81 -6.44 17.54 2.39
N ASP A 82 -7.45 18.03 1.68
CA ASP A 82 -8.86 17.79 2.04
C ASP A 82 -9.25 16.34 1.77
N LEU A 83 -8.75 15.75 0.68
CA LEU A 83 -8.95 14.34 0.39
C LEU A 83 -8.24 13.43 1.41
N ALA A 84 -7.05 13.79 1.87
CA ALA A 84 -6.35 13.06 2.94
C ALA A 84 -7.14 13.10 4.25
N LYS A 85 -7.65 14.26 4.66
CA LYS A 85 -8.53 14.40 5.83
C LYS A 85 -9.81 13.57 5.67
N ARG A 86 -10.47 13.66 4.52
CA ARG A 86 -11.70 12.89 4.27
C ARG A 86 -11.43 11.39 4.34
N SER A 87 -10.32 10.90 3.77
CA SER A 87 -9.96 9.50 3.83
C SER A 87 -9.71 9.00 5.27
N LEU A 88 -9.12 9.84 6.12
CA LEU A 88 -8.95 9.56 7.55
C LEU A 88 -10.30 9.52 8.29
N GLU A 89 -11.19 10.46 8.01
CA GLU A 89 -12.54 10.47 8.59
C GLU A 89 -13.31 9.19 8.25
N LEU A 90 -13.26 8.73 7.01
CA LEU A 90 -13.92 7.49 6.58
C LEU A 90 -13.39 6.25 7.35
N CYS A 91 -12.09 6.18 7.60
CA CYS A 91 -11.52 5.12 8.45
C CYS A 91 -12.06 5.20 9.89
N LYS A 92 -12.08 6.40 10.49
CA LYS A 92 -12.58 6.60 11.85
C LYS A 92 -14.07 6.28 11.95
N GLU A 93 -14.88 6.73 10.98
CA GLU A 93 -16.30 6.41 10.90
C GLU A 93 -16.53 4.89 10.83
N ALA A 94 -15.71 4.15 10.06
CA ALA A 94 -15.80 2.70 9.95
C ALA A 94 -15.46 1.99 11.28
N VAL A 95 -14.38 2.40 11.95
CA VAL A 95 -13.99 1.86 13.26
C VAL A 95 -15.08 2.12 14.31
N ILE A 96 -15.61 3.34 14.37
CA ILE A 96 -16.71 3.69 15.28
C ILE A 96 -17.96 2.85 14.97
N LYS A 97 -18.32 2.72 13.69
CA LYS A 97 -19.51 1.98 13.25
C LYS A 97 -19.45 0.51 13.61
N THR A 98 -18.29 -0.11 13.53
CA THR A 98 -18.08 -1.52 13.87
C THR A 98 -17.85 -1.77 15.37
N GLY A 99 -17.53 -0.72 16.14
CA GLY A 99 -17.14 -0.85 17.54
C GLY A 99 -15.86 -1.65 17.74
N SER A 100 -15.02 -1.72 16.71
CA SER A 100 -13.79 -2.51 16.69
C SER A 100 -12.61 -1.72 17.32
N ASP A 101 -11.58 -2.44 17.74
CA ASP A 101 -10.27 -1.89 18.13
C ASP A 101 -9.25 -1.88 16.97
N THR A 102 -9.73 -2.07 15.73
CA THR A 102 -8.94 -2.02 14.48
C THR A 102 -8.15 -0.72 14.40
N LYS A 103 -6.87 -0.85 14.05
CA LYS A 103 -5.93 0.27 13.94
C LYS A 103 -6.03 0.95 12.59
N ILE A 104 -5.67 2.23 12.56
CA ILE A 104 -5.66 3.04 11.34
C ILE A 104 -4.21 3.32 10.92
N ALA A 105 -3.87 2.97 9.69
CA ALA A 105 -2.63 3.36 9.04
C ALA A 105 -2.84 4.60 8.15
N GLY A 106 -2.07 5.67 8.40
CA GLY A 106 -2.00 6.83 7.52
C GLY A 106 -1.12 6.54 6.31
N CYS A 107 -1.68 6.59 5.11
CA CYS A 107 -0.95 6.27 3.88
C CYS A 107 -0.08 7.44 3.41
N TYR A 108 1.23 7.19 3.27
CA TYR A 108 2.18 8.00 2.50
C TYR A 108 2.41 7.33 1.15
N PRO A 109 1.67 7.70 0.10
CA PRO A 109 1.85 7.14 -1.23
C PRO A 109 3.05 7.74 -1.94
N PRO A 110 3.57 7.12 -3.03
CA PRO A 110 4.44 7.82 -3.97
C PRO A 110 3.74 9.09 -4.49
N ILE A 111 4.49 10.19 -4.59
CA ILE A 111 3.88 11.47 -5.01
C ILE A 111 3.34 11.45 -6.43
N HIS A 112 3.89 10.58 -7.26
CA HIS A 112 3.52 10.40 -8.68
C HIS A 112 3.00 8.99 -8.95
N VAL A 113 2.84 8.63 -10.21
CA VAL A 113 2.36 7.30 -10.61
C VAL A 113 3.28 6.22 -10.06
N THR A 114 2.69 5.23 -9.40
CA THR A 114 3.40 4.04 -8.90
C THR A 114 4.23 3.38 -10.01
N PHE A 115 5.38 2.82 -9.67
CA PHE A 115 6.34 2.20 -10.58
C PHE A 115 7.07 3.16 -11.54
N ARG A 116 6.87 4.48 -11.41
CA ARG A 116 7.53 5.51 -12.22
C ARG A 116 8.47 6.38 -11.36
N PRO A 117 9.55 5.79 -10.79
CA PRO A 117 10.52 6.54 -9.99
C PRO A 117 11.23 7.64 -10.79
N ASP A 118 11.26 7.54 -12.12
CA ASP A 118 11.75 8.57 -13.03
C ASP A 118 10.91 9.87 -13.01
N LEU A 119 9.65 9.78 -12.56
CA LEU A 119 8.76 10.95 -12.38
C LEU A 119 8.80 11.51 -10.97
N SER A 120 9.59 10.94 -10.05
CA SER A 120 9.65 11.41 -8.67
C SER A 120 10.10 12.87 -8.60
N SER A 121 9.52 13.60 -7.66
CA SER A 121 9.77 15.02 -7.49
C SER A 121 11.09 15.29 -6.76
N LYS A 122 11.55 16.55 -6.82
CA LYS A 122 12.73 17.00 -6.04
C LYS A 122 12.47 16.88 -4.54
N GLU A 123 13.51 16.63 -3.76
CA GLU A 123 13.45 16.41 -2.32
C GLU A 123 12.60 17.45 -1.57
N LYS A 124 12.76 18.74 -1.88
CA LYS A 124 11.97 19.81 -1.24
C LYS A 124 10.47 19.64 -1.46
N THR A 125 10.06 19.17 -2.64
CA THR A 125 8.64 18.93 -2.96
C THR A 125 8.13 17.69 -2.24
N LEU A 126 8.92 16.61 -2.23
CA LEU A 126 8.60 15.38 -1.50
C LEU A 126 8.44 15.65 0.00
N ARG A 127 9.42 16.31 0.61
CA ARG A 127 9.35 16.66 2.03
C ARG A 127 8.12 17.48 2.36
N LYS A 128 7.82 18.54 1.58
CA LYS A 128 6.61 19.35 1.78
C LYS A 128 5.35 18.51 1.71
N PHE A 129 5.24 17.61 0.73
CA PHE A 129 4.10 16.73 0.57
C PHE A 129 3.93 15.81 1.78
N TYR A 130 4.98 15.10 2.19
CA TYR A 130 4.92 14.18 3.32
C TYR A 130 4.76 14.89 4.66
N GLU A 131 5.35 16.08 4.85
CA GLU A 131 5.13 16.92 6.04
C GLU A 131 3.67 17.38 6.15
N THR A 132 3.02 17.70 5.03
CA THR A 132 1.60 18.04 5.02
C THR A 132 0.73 16.86 5.43
N LEU A 133 0.96 15.67 4.85
CA LEU A 133 0.25 14.45 5.26
C LEU A 133 0.53 14.13 6.73
N GLY A 134 1.79 14.24 7.17
CA GLY A 134 2.18 14.02 8.55
C GLY A 134 1.45 14.92 9.52
N SER A 135 1.30 16.20 9.19
CA SER A 135 0.53 17.14 10.02
C SER A 135 -0.96 16.76 10.14
N ILE A 136 -1.53 16.11 9.11
CA ILE A 136 -2.91 15.61 9.15
C ILE A 136 -3.01 14.35 10.01
N TYR A 137 -2.00 13.48 9.98
CA TYR A 137 -2.02 12.18 10.66
C TYR A 137 -1.47 12.22 12.09
N ASN A 138 -0.80 13.30 12.48
CA ASN A 138 -0.18 13.45 13.80
C ASN A 138 -1.18 13.21 14.94
N ASN A 139 -0.95 12.20 15.75
CA ASN A 139 -1.84 11.74 16.83
C ASN A 139 -3.25 11.30 16.38
N GLU A 140 -3.47 11.13 15.07
CA GLU A 140 -4.77 10.78 14.50
C GLU A 140 -4.81 9.35 13.93
N VAL A 141 -3.62 8.74 13.75
CA VAL A 141 -3.44 7.39 13.25
C VAL A 141 -2.52 6.58 14.18
N ASP A 142 -2.62 5.25 14.14
CA ASP A 142 -1.79 4.36 14.96
C ASP A 142 -0.42 4.09 14.34
N VAL A 143 -0.31 4.20 13.01
CA VAL A 143 0.92 3.98 12.24
C VAL A 143 0.90 4.83 10.98
N ILE A 144 2.07 5.27 10.51
CA ILE A 144 2.22 5.81 9.15
C ILE A 144 2.88 4.74 8.28
N ILE A 145 2.25 4.41 7.14
CA ILE A 145 2.81 3.49 6.15
C ILE A 145 3.27 4.24 4.90
N CYS A 146 4.58 4.17 4.60
CA CYS A 146 5.15 4.59 3.32
C CYS A 146 4.93 3.46 2.31
N GLU A 147 3.88 3.55 1.49
CA GLU A 147 3.32 2.42 0.74
C GLU A 147 3.86 2.36 -0.68
N THR A 148 4.28 1.17 -1.13
CA THR A 148 4.65 0.88 -2.54
C THR A 148 5.80 1.75 -3.06
N MET A 149 6.84 1.93 -2.24
CA MET A 149 7.98 2.76 -2.62
C MET A 149 8.80 2.08 -3.72
N ALA A 150 8.96 2.80 -4.83
CA ALA A 150 9.57 2.31 -6.07
C ALA A 150 11.06 2.68 -6.22
N SER A 151 11.59 3.50 -5.31
CA SER A 151 13.00 3.92 -5.24
C SER A 151 13.44 4.14 -3.80
N ILE A 152 14.73 3.95 -3.55
CA ILE A 152 15.36 4.28 -2.26
C ILE A 152 15.21 5.77 -1.99
N TYR A 153 15.41 6.60 -3.00
CA TYR A 153 15.32 8.06 -2.88
C TYR A 153 13.99 8.52 -2.27
N GLU A 154 12.87 8.16 -2.86
CA GLU A 154 11.56 8.59 -2.36
C GLU A 154 11.17 7.87 -1.06
N GLY A 155 11.45 6.57 -0.96
CA GLY A 155 11.13 5.78 0.23
C GLY A 155 11.81 6.30 1.49
N THR A 156 13.11 6.66 1.41
CA THR A 156 13.86 7.21 2.57
C THR A 156 13.40 8.62 2.96
N ILE A 157 13.05 9.46 1.99
CA ILE A 157 12.47 10.78 2.26
C ILE A 157 11.10 10.65 2.94
N ALA A 158 10.23 9.78 2.43
CA ALA A 158 8.93 9.52 3.02
C ALA A 158 9.07 9.01 4.46
N ALA A 159 9.86 7.95 4.68
CA ALA A 159 10.04 7.33 5.97
C ALA A 159 10.70 8.26 7.00
N SER A 160 11.77 8.97 6.63
CA SER A 160 12.42 9.94 7.51
C SER A 160 11.51 11.12 7.88
N THR A 161 10.56 11.46 7.00
CA THR A 161 9.56 12.49 7.29
C THR A 161 8.47 11.93 8.19
N ALA A 162 7.97 10.71 7.94
CA ALA A 162 6.96 10.06 8.76
C ALA A 162 7.34 9.94 10.23
N LYS A 163 8.62 9.65 10.52
CA LYS A 163 9.16 9.58 11.90
C LYS A 163 9.03 10.87 12.72
N LYS A 164 8.74 11.99 12.09
CA LYS A 164 8.46 13.25 12.81
C LYS A 164 7.03 13.33 13.33
N TYR A 165 6.14 12.47 12.83
CA TYR A 165 4.69 12.55 13.05
C TYR A 165 4.06 11.28 13.60
N SER A 166 4.81 10.19 13.68
CA SER A 166 4.34 8.92 14.22
C SER A 166 5.48 8.18 14.92
N ASP A 167 5.16 7.57 16.05
CA ASP A 167 6.07 6.70 16.79
C ASP A 167 6.25 5.34 16.08
N ILE A 168 5.30 4.95 15.20
CA ILE A 168 5.36 3.70 14.45
C ILE A 168 5.32 4.03 12.96
N VAL A 169 6.36 3.64 12.25
CA VAL A 169 6.49 3.83 10.80
C VAL A 169 6.76 2.51 10.10
N TRP A 170 5.93 2.19 9.11
CA TRP A 170 6.12 1.07 8.22
C TRP A 170 6.62 1.56 6.86
N LEU A 171 7.63 0.89 6.30
CA LEU A 171 8.19 1.21 4.99
C LEU A 171 8.01 0.02 4.05
N SER A 172 7.22 0.19 3.01
CA SER A 172 6.89 -0.88 2.07
C SER A 172 7.48 -0.63 0.69
N TRP A 173 8.30 -1.56 0.25
CA TRP A 173 8.96 -1.56 -1.04
C TRP A 173 8.16 -2.34 -2.07
N THR A 174 8.17 -1.89 -3.32
CA THR A 174 7.70 -2.70 -4.44
C THR A 174 8.87 -3.11 -5.33
N THR A 175 8.76 -4.25 -6.01
CA THR A 175 9.82 -4.74 -6.90
C THR A 175 9.32 -4.86 -8.34
N ARG A 176 10.24 -4.88 -9.30
CA ARG A 176 9.88 -5.24 -10.68
C ARG A 176 9.54 -6.72 -10.75
N GLY A 177 8.37 -7.05 -11.28
CA GLY A 177 7.85 -8.41 -11.33
C GLY A 177 8.75 -9.46 -11.99
N ASN A 178 9.61 -9.04 -12.92
CA ASN A 178 10.59 -9.93 -13.60
C ASN A 178 12.03 -9.83 -13.08
N LYS A 179 12.29 -8.90 -12.16
CA LYS A 179 13.62 -8.69 -11.53
C LYS A 179 13.44 -8.73 -10.02
N LEU A 180 13.33 -9.94 -9.49
CA LEU A 180 12.88 -10.26 -8.13
C LEU A 180 13.65 -9.57 -7.00
N ASN A 181 14.83 -9.04 -7.28
CA ASN A 181 15.68 -8.40 -6.30
C ASN A 181 15.90 -6.90 -6.57
N ARG A 182 15.08 -6.28 -7.42
CA ARG A 182 15.22 -4.86 -7.77
C ARG A 182 13.90 -4.11 -7.68
N LEU A 183 14.02 -2.87 -7.21
CA LEU A 183 12.96 -1.88 -7.28
C LEU A 183 12.72 -1.43 -8.75
N PRO A 184 11.61 -0.78 -9.07
CA PRO A 184 11.40 -0.15 -10.38
C PRO A 184 12.51 0.84 -10.78
N SER A 185 13.13 1.52 -9.84
CA SER A 185 14.31 2.39 -10.01
C SER A 185 15.58 1.64 -10.43
N THR A 186 15.54 0.30 -10.48
CA THR A 186 16.68 -0.61 -10.74
C THR A 186 17.64 -0.83 -9.56
N GLU A 187 17.47 -0.14 -8.45
CA GLU A 187 18.20 -0.34 -7.20
C GLU A 187 17.94 -1.73 -6.62
N LEU A 188 18.92 -2.30 -5.94
CA LEU A 188 18.77 -3.60 -5.29
C LEU A 188 17.84 -3.49 -4.07
N LEU A 189 16.97 -4.47 -3.88
CA LEU A 189 16.12 -4.56 -2.69
C LEU A 189 16.94 -4.65 -1.40
N ASP A 190 18.09 -5.35 -1.42
CA ASP A 190 18.99 -5.42 -0.26
C ASP A 190 19.45 -4.04 0.19
N LEU A 191 19.82 -3.15 -0.76
CA LEU A 191 20.21 -1.78 -0.45
C LEU A 191 19.05 -0.95 0.10
N ALA A 192 17.84 -1.16 -0.42
CA ALA A 192 16.65 -0.48 0.07
C ALA A 192 16.35 -0.88 1.53
N ILE A 193 16.45 -2.17 1.84
CA ILE A 193 16.30 -2.68 3.20
C ILE A 193 17.38 -2.11 4.13
N GLU A 194 18.64 -2.06 3.70
CA GLU A 194 19.73 -1.47 4.48
C GLU A 194 19.51 0.02 4.78
N GLU A 195 18.96 0.77 3.86
CA GLU A 195 18.58 2.18 4.11
C GLU A 195 17.42 2.31 5.12
N GLY A 196 16.44 1.40 5.06
CA GLY A 196 15.38 1.32 6.07
C GLY A 196 15.93 1.00 7.46
N LEU A 197 16.87 0.06 7.58
CA LEU A 197 17.58 -0.25 8.84
C LEU A 197 18.30 0.97 9.41
N LYS A 198 19.01 1.74 8.57
CA LYS A 198 19.69 2.97 9.02
C LYS A 198 18.72 4.03 9.55
N LEU A 199 17.49 4.04 9.05
CA LEU A 199 16.43 4.92 9.52
C LEU A 199 15.72 4.41 10.78
N ASP A 200 16.06 3.21 11.26
CA ASP A 200 15.41 2.56 12.40
C ASP A 200 13.88 2.54 12.23
N ILE A 201 13.43 1.92 11.14
CA ILE A 201 12.02 1.75 10.79
C ILE A 201 11.44 0.56 11.55
N ASP A 202 10.21 0.69 12.06
CA ASP A 202 9.58 -0.31 12.92
C ASP A 202 9.22 -1.60 12.18
N CYS A 203 8.89 -1.50 10.88
CA CYS A 203 8.59 -2.66 10.04
C CYS A 203 8.91 -2.36 8.58
N GLN A 204 9.67 -3.21 7.93
CA GLN A 204 9.84 -3.16 6.47
C GLN A 204 9.01 -4.23 5.79
N LEU A 205 8.36 -3.84 4.69
CA LEU A 205 7.43 -4.70 3.97
C LEU A 205 7.77 -4.77 2.47
N VAL A 206 7.22 -5.78 1.82
CA VAL A 206 7.15 -5.86 0.35
C VAL A 206 5.69 -5.99 -0.07
N ASN A 207 5.28 -5.16 -1.04
CA ASN A 207 3.90 -5.17 -1.53
C ASN A 207 3.78 -4.94 -3.04
N CYS A 208 2.54 -5.13 -3.52
CA CYS A 208 2.13 -4.84 -4.90
C CYS A 208 2.97 -5.58 -5.94
N VAL A 209 3.33 -6.81 -5.64
CA VAL A 209 4.02 -7.78 -6.48
C VAL A 209 3.29 -9.11 -6.45
N HIS A 210 3.54 -10.03 -7.39
CA HIS A 210 2.98 -11.38 -7.36
C HIS A 210 3.31 -12.12 -6.06
N ALA A 211 2.42 -12.98 -5.58
CA ALA A 211 2.60 -13.68 -4.30
C ALA A 211 3.87 -14.55 -4.25
N ASP A 212 4.17 -15.26 -5.34
CA ASP A 212 5.40 -16.05 -5.48
C ASP A 212 6.66 -15.16 -5.54
N THR A 213 6.57 -14.01 -6.20
CA THR A 213 7.66 -13.00 -6.23
C THR A 213 7.90 -12.43 -4.82
N ALA A 214 6.84 -12.08 -4.09
CA ALA A 214 6.95 -11.58 -2.72
C ALA A 214 7.61 -12.62 -1.80
N SER A 215 7.29 -13.91 -1.98
CA SER A 215 7.89 -15.00 -1.21
C SER A 215 9.41 -15.08 -1.36
N LEU A 216 9.97 -14.70 -2.51
CA LEU A 216 11.42 -14.66 -2.74
C LEU A 216 12.10 -13.45 -2.05
N ALA A 217 11.35 -12.44 -1.64
CA ALA A 217 11.90 -11.31 -0.89
C ALA A 217 12.11 -11.64 0.61
N ILE A 218 11.51 -12.70 1.12
CA ILE A 218 11.53 -13.04 2.56
C ILE A 218 12.97 -13.18 3.07
N ASP A 219 13.83 -13.93 2.39
CA ASP A 219 15.20 -14.18 2.84
C ASP A 219 16.03 -12.88 3.00
N LYS A 220 15.58 -11.79 2.36
CA LYS A 220 16.16 -10.46 2.52
C LYS A 220 15.55 -9.71 3.70
N LEU A 221 14.24 -9.83 3.86
CA LEU A 221 13.48 -9.19 4.93
C LEU A 221 13.74 -9.82 6.30
N THR A 222 14.13 -11.09 6.38
CA THR A 222 14.48 -11.77 7.66
C THR A 222 15.68 -11.15 8.39
N LYS A 223 16.42 -10.24 7.76
CA LYS A 223 17.42 -9.39 8.41
C LYS A 223 16.79 -8.34 9.33
N GLU A 224 15.52 -8.05 9.11
CA GLU A 224 14.73 -7.11 9.88
C GLU A 224 14.24 -7.74 11.20
N LYS A 225 14.09 -6.88 12.20
CA LYS A 225 13.50 -7.27 13.48
C LYS A 225 12.00 -7.57 13.34
N THR A 226 11.34 -6.82 12.47
CA THR A 226 9.93 -6.96 12.13
C THR A 226 9.74 -6.70 10.64
N PHE A 227 9.11 -7.64 9.95
CA PHE A 227 8.84 -7.50 8.52
C PHE A 227 7.46 -8.00 8.13
N GLY A 228 7.01 -7.62 6.94
CA GLY A 228 5.71 -8.04 6.44
C GLY A 228 5.61 -8.16 4.93
N ILE A 229 4.52 -8.79 4.50
CA ILE A 229 4.20 -8.98 3.09
C ILE A 229 2.70 -8.78 2.87
N TYR A 230 2.35 -7.95 1.89
CA TYR A 230 0.98 -7.84 1.36
C TYR A 230 1.02 -7.79 -0.16
N ALA A 231 1.02 -8.99 -0.75
CA ALA A 231 1.19 -9.20 -2.18
C ALA A 231 -0.13 -9.09 -2.97
N ASN A 232 -0.02 -9.11 -4.29
CA ASN A 232 -1.17 -9.25 -5.18
C ASN A 232 -1.65 -10.70 -5.18
N SER A 233 -2.97 -10.91 -5.33
CA SER A 233 -3.54 -12.24 -5.54
C SER A 233 -3.26 -12.72 -6.97
N SER A 234 -1.98 -12.96 -7.27
CA SER A 234 -1.53 -13.41 -8.59
C SER A 234 -0.19 -14.15 -8.50
N ILE A 235 0.12 -14.94 -9.51
CA ILE A 235 1.39 -15.69 -9.66
C ILE A 235 2.10 -15.17 -10.92
N TYR A 236 3.41 -14.97 -10.82
CA TYR A 236 4.23 -14.53 -11.92
C TYR A 236 4.17 -15.53 -13.10
N LYS A 237 3.89 -15.02 -14.28
CA LYS A 237 4.02 -15.77 -15.52
C LYS A 237 5.07 -15.09 -16.41
N LYS A 238 5.93 -15.90 -16.99
CA LYS A 238 7.00 -15.40 -17.88
C LYS A 238 6.42 -14.42 -18.90
N ASN A 239 7.06 -13.25 -19.05
CA ASN A 239 6.67 -12.14 -19.91
C ASN A 239 5.45 -11.30 -19.43
N GLN A 240 5.01 -11.47 -18.20
CA GLN A 240 3.98 -10.61 -17.60
C GLN A 240 4.63 -9.73 -16.53
N LEU A 241 4.80 -8.45 -16.82
CA LEU A 241 5.31 -7.46 -15.87
C LEU A 241 4.16 -6.93 -15.00
N GLU A 242 4.39 -6.82 -13.71
CA GLU A 242 3.55 -5.97 -12.86
C GLU A 242 4.07 -4.55 -12.92
N GLY A 243 3.13 -3.62 -13.08
CA GLY A 243 3.45 -2.22 -13.21
C GLY A 243 4.04 -1.85 -14.58
N PHE A 244 4.32 -0.59 -14.71
CA PHE A 244 4.94 -0.01 -15.90
C PHE A 244 6.03 0.98 -15.46
N VAL A 245 7.14 1.01 -16.19
CA VAL A 245 8.27 1.89 -15.90
C VAL A 245 8.49 2.94 -16.97
N SER A 246 7.67 2.94 -18.02
CA SER A 246 7.65 3.94 -19.09
C SER A 246 6.23 4.13 -19.63
N ASP A 247 6.00 5.21 -20.38
CA ASP A 247 4.69 5.47 -20.99
C ASP A 247 4.36 4.48 -22.10
N SER A 248 5.37 3.84 -22.69
CA SER A 248 5.23 2.82 -23.74
C SER A 248 4.92 1.43 -23.17
N ASP A 249 5.12 1.20 -21.88
CA ASP A 249 4.85 -0.11 -21.29
C ASP A 249 3.35 -0.37 -21.26
N GLU A 250 2.94 -1.54 -21.76
CA GLU A 250 1.57 -2.00 -21.62
C GLU A 250 1.32 -2.44 -20.18
N TRP A 251 0.26 -1.92 -19.60
CA TRP A 251 -0.21 -2.35 -18.29
C TRP A 251 -1.10 -3.58 -18.44
N HIS A 252 -0.60 -4.73 -18.02
CA HIS A 252 -1.33 -6.00 -18.11
C HIS A 252 -2.11 -6.35 -16.83
N TYR A 253 -2.45 -5.36 -16.00
CA TYR A 253 -3.15 -5.56 -14.73
C TYR A 253 -4.42 -6.43 -14.85
N HIS A 254 -5.17 -6.28 -15.93
CA HIS A 254 -6.42 -7.00 -16.14
C HIS A 254 -6.28 -8.41 -16.72
N ASN A 255 -5.11 -8.80 -17.18
CA ASN A 255 -4.90 -10.08 -17.87
C ASN A 255 -4.53 -11.25 -16.96
N HIS A 256 -4.31 -11.01 -15.66
CA HIS A 256 -3.97 -12.04 -14.71
C HIS A 256 -5.22 -12.53 -14.01
N GLN A 257 -5.49 -13.82 -14.06
CA GLN A 257 -6.50 -14.44 -13.21
C GLN A 257 -6.03 -14.39 -11.75
N PRO A 258 -6.84 -13.84 -10.82
CA PRO A 258 -6.49 -13.89 -9.41
C PRO A 258 -6.41 -15.35 -8.95
N ILE A 259 -5.50 -15.65 -8.05
CA ILE A 259 -5.51 -16.92 -7.32
C ILE A 259 -6.65 -16.88 -6.29
N LYS A 260 -7.19 -18.04 -5.97
CA LYS A 260 -8.31 -18.14 -5.03
C LYS A 260 -7.87 -17.78 -3.61
N PRO A 261 -8.80 -17.36 -2.73
CA PRO A 261 -8.50 -17.04 -1.35
C PRO A 261 -7.77 -18.16 -0.58
N ASP A 262 -8.20 -19.43 -0.75
CA ASP A 262 -7.57 -20.60 -0.17
C ASP A 262 -6.10 -20.77 -0.62
N GLN A 263 -5.83 -20.59 -1.90
CA GLN A 263 -4.48 -20.63 -2.44
C GLN A 263 -3.61 -19.45 -1.98
N TYR A 264 -4.20 -18.28 -1.80
CA TYR A 264 -3.49 -17.11 -1.26
C TYR A 264 -3.13 -17.34 0.20
N LYS A 265 -4.01 -17.96 0.99
CA LYS A 265 -3.77 -18.38 2.36
C LYS A 265 -2.51 -19.25 2.48
N ASP A 266 -2.28 -20.18 1.55
CA ASP A 266 -1.09 -21.04 1.56
C ASP A 266 0.20 -20.20 1.50
N PHE A 267 0.24 -19.11 0.74
CA PHE A 267 1.35 -18.15 0.75
C PHE A 267 1.47 -17.43 2.08
N VAL A 268 0.35 -16.94 2.63
CA VAL A 268 0.35 -16.22 3.90
C VAL A 268 0.85 -17.08 5.05
N VAL A 269 0.41 -18.33 5.13
CA VAL A 269 0.89 -19.30 6.14
C VAL A 269 2.41 -19.48 6.02
N GLN A 270 2.94 -19.67 4.82
CA GLN A 270 4.38 -19.78 4.59
C GLN A 270 5.14 -18.50 5.00
N TRP A 271 4.57 -17.32 4.77
CA TRP A 271 5.20 -16.05 5.18
C TRP A 271 5.25 -15.94 6.71
N ILE A 272 4.18 -16.30 7.40
CA ILE A 272 4.11 -16.30 8.86
C ILE A 272 5.09 -17.31 9.46
N GLU A 273 5.14 -18.52 8.91
CA GLU A 273 6.10 -19.56 9.35
C GLU A 273 7.56 -19.11 9.19
N LYS A 274 7.85 -18.24 8.23
CA LYS A 274 9.17 -17.62 8.04
C LYS A 274 9.39 -16.36 8.90
N GLY A 275 8.43 -15.97 9.72
CA GLY A 275 8.55 -14.88 10.69
C GLY A 275 7.93 -13.55 10.26
N ALA A 276 7.12 -13.50 9.20
CA ALA A 276 6.39 -12.29 8.87
C ALA A 276 5.43 -11.91 9.99
N SER A 277 5.54 -10.68 10.48
CA SER A 277 4.70 -10.14 11.57
C SER A 277 3.52 -9.32 11.02
N VAL A 278 3.54 -8.93 9.77
CA VAL A 278 2.44 -8.24 9.08
C VAL A 278 2.17 -8.99 7.77
N VAL A 279 0.94 -9.43 7.59
CA VAL A 279 0.48 -10.08 6.36
C VAL A 279 -0.78 -9.41 5.87
N GLY A 280 -1.02 -9.42 4.56
CA GLY A 280 -2.20 -8.79 3.98
C GLY A 280 -2.25 -8.99 2.49
N GLY A 281 -3.07 -8.17 1.82
CA GLY A 281 -3.20 -8.23 0.37
C GLY A 281 -3.18 -6.87 -0.31
N CYS A 282 -2.70 -6.85 -1.55
CA CYS A 282 -2.73 -5.71 -2.43
C CYS A 282 -3.68 -6.00 -3.61
N CYS A 283 -3.32 -5.67 -4.82
CA CYS A 283 -4.21 -5.80 -5.97
C CYS A 283 -4.84 -7.21 -6.10
N ARG A 284 -6.11 -7.26 -6.50
CA ARG A 284 -6.94 -8.48 -6.70
C ARG A 284 -7.24 -9.29 -5.45
N THR A 285 -6.86 -8.81 -4.30
CA THR A 285 -7.33 -9.39 -3.03
C THR A 285 -8.64 -8.73 -2.61
N THR A 286 -9.47 -9.47 -1.90
CA THR A 286 -10.81 -9.08 -1.47
C THR A 286 -11.04 -9.41 -0.01
N THR A 287 -12.16 -9.00 0.55
CA THR A 287 -12.59 -9.36 1.91
C THR A 287 -12.61 -10.88 2.14
N GLU A 288 -12.88 -11.69 1.12
CA GLU A 288 -12.81 -13.16 1.22
C GLU A 288 -11.41 -13.67 1.54
N HIS A 289 -10.37 -12.99 1.01
CA HIS A 289 -8.98 -13.33 1.36
C HIS A 289 -8.68 -13.02 2.83
N ILE A 290 -9.24 -11.93 3.40
CA ILE A 290 -9.10 -11.62 4.84
C ILE A 290 -9.71 -12.76 5.67
N LYS A 291 -10.94 -13.16 5.36
CA LYS A 291 -11.66 -14.22 6.08
C LYS A 291 -10.89 -15.54 6.08
N GLU A 292 -10.24 -15.88 4.97
CA GLU A 292 -9.48 -17.12 4.84
C GLU A 292 -8.18 -17.12 5.67
N ILE A 293 -7.57 -15.99 5.91
CA ILE A 293 -6.28 -15.91 6.64
C ILE A 293 -6.44 -15.58 8.13
N LYS A 294 -7.66 -15.25 8.57
CA LYS A 294 -8.01 -15.09 9.96
C LYS A 294 -8.14 -16.47 10.62
#